data_e01a6f2cd639ddc63a4ef99480943a30
#
_entry.id   e01a6f2cd639ddc63a4ef99480943a30
#
_cell.length_a   1.000
_cell.length_b   1.000
_cell.length_c   1.000
_cell.angle_alpha   90.00
_cell.angle_beta   90.00
_cell.angle_gamma   90.00
#
_symmetry.space_group_name_H-M   'P 1'
#
loop_
_entity.id
_entity.type
_entity.pdbx_description
1 polymer ?
#
loop_
_entity_poly.entity_id
_entity_poly.type
_entity_poly.pdbx_seq_one_letter_code
_entity_poly.pdbx_strand_id
1 'polypeptide(L)'
;MHSPEDVVDFIDHYHIRYLPHLSIDCAVFCYHAQQLKVLLIRYYGHENWSLPGGFIQREEALTHAAYRILADKTNITDSFLRQFYAFGDSSTRLNRIEIQENHNKAYAKVNMALTDDHSLANRTLSIGYYALVDYEHVTITPEFLVEEYCWCAVSALPQLQYDHNEIVDKAHAVLRLQAYQQPIARQLLPPKFTLPEIHALYETLLSQSLDRRNFRKRLLSLGIIIQLDEQRNIGPHRSPYLYEFSIAPAEKGSG
;
A
#
# COMPACT_ATOMS: atom_id res chain seq x y z
N MET A 1 -14.91 3.14 -9.57
CA MET A 1 -16.36 2.85 -9.80
C MET A 1 -17.13 3.49 -8.68
N HIS A 2 -17.98 4.48 -9.00
CA HIS A 2 -18.66 5.30 -8.00
C HIS A 2 -20.19 5.15 -8.04
N SER A 3 -20.70 4.46 -9.07
CA SER A 3 -22.14 4.21 -9.26
C SER A 3 -22.44 2.76 -9.67
N PRO A 4 -23.70 2.31 -9.55
CA PRO A 4 -24.14 1.01 -10.10
C PRO A 4 -23.84 0.86 -11.59
N GLU A 5 -24.06 1.93 -12.37
CA GLU A 5 -23.87 1.96 -13.82
C GLU A 5 -22.39 1.74 -14.17
N ASP A 6 -21.46 2.31 -13.41
CA ASP A 6 -20.01 2.10 -13.60
C ASP A 6 -19.64 0.62 -13.42
N VAL A 7 -20.29 -0.06 -12.45
CA VAL A 7 -20.02 -1.49 -12.18
C VAL A 7 -20.53 -2.35 -13.33
N VAL A 8 -21.76 -2.09 -13.81
CA VAL A 8 -22.35 -2.80 -14.94
C VAL A 8 -21.49 -2.60 -16.19
N ASP A 9 -21.15 -1.35 -16.51
CA ASP A 9 -20.29 -1.01 -17.65
C ASP A 9 -18.89 -1.66 -17.55
N PHE A 10 -18.33 -1.75 -16.35
CA PHE A 10 -17.07 -2.45 -16.12
C PHE A 10 -17.17 -3.95 -16.43
N ILE A 11 -18.20 -4.63 -15.95
CA ILE A 11 -18.40 -6.07 -16.18
C ILE A 11 -18.61 -6.34 -17.67
N ASP A 12 -19.52 -5.62 -18.32
CA ASP A 12 -19.89 -5.82 -19.73
C ASP A 12 -18.70 -5.57 -20.68
N HIS A 13 -17.85 -4.57 -20.38
CA HIS A 13 -16.76 -4.16 -21.24
C HIS A 13 -15.36 -4.57 -20.75
N TYR A 14 -15.26 -5.40 -19.70
CA TYR A 14 -13.97 -5.81 -19.15
C TYR A 14 -13.05 -6.41 -20.22
N HIS A 15 -13.56 -7.33 -21.03
CA HIS A 15 -12.79 -8.03 -22.06
C HIS A 15 -12.29 -7.11 -23.19
N ILE A 16 -12.90 -5.94 -23.39
CA ILE A 16 -12.50 -4.95 -24.38
C ILE A 16 -11.46 -3.98 -23.79
N ARG A 17 -11.69 -3.48 -22.57
CA ARG A 17 -10.95 -2.38 -21.99
C ARG A 17 -9.71 -2.80 -21.21
N TYR A 18 -9.70 -3.99 -20.63
CA TYR A 18 -8.64 -4.42 -19.72
C TYR A 18 -7.81 -5.57 -20.28
N LEU A 19 -6.56 -5.66 -19.82
CA LEU A 19 -5.72 -6.84 -20.07
C LEU A 19 -6.28 -8.01 -19.28
N PRO A 20 -6.61 -9.14 -19.93
CA PRO A 20 -7.15 -10.30 -19.24
C PRO A 20 -6.08 -10.91 -18.31
N HIS A 21 -6.52 -11.44 -17.19
CA HIS A 21 -5.69 -12.22 -16.27
C HIS A 21 -4.53 -11.48 -15.61
N LEU A 22 -4.53 -10.13 -15.63
CA LEU A 22 -3.55 -9.30 -14.97
C LEU A 22 -4.23 -8.29 -14.04
N SER A 23 -3.79 -8.26 -12.78
CA SER A 23 -4.21 -7.28 -11.77
C SER A 23 -3.02 -6.61 -11.12
N ILE A 24 -3.29 -5.54 -10.40
CA ILE A 24 -2.37 -4.91 -9.47
C ILE A 24 -3.01 -4.95 -8.10
N ASP A 25 -2.24 -5.34 -7.07
CA ASP A 25 -2.62 -5.21 -5.67
C ASP A 25 -1.61 -4.30 -4.96
N CYS A 26 -2.14 -3.32 -4.19
CA CYS A 26 -1.35 -2.29 -3.55
C CYS A 26 -1.32 -2.49 -2.03
N ALA A 27 -0.16 -2.80 -1.46
CA ALA A 27 0.06 -2.74 -0.02
C ALA A 27 0.37 -1.27 0.37
N VAL A 28 -0.65 -0.54 0.81
CA VAL A 28 -0.54 0.88 1.19
C VAL A 28 -0.21 0.97 2.66
N PHE A 29 1.00 1.42 3.00
CA PHE A 29 1.47 1.52 4.38
C PHE A 29 1.46 2.97 4.88
N CYS A 30 1.15 3.13 6.16
CA CYS A 30 1.37 4.34 6.92
C CYS A 30 2.01 4.02 8.28
N TYR A 31 2.59 5.04 8.92
CA TYR A 31 3.08 4.94 10.29
C TYR A 31 2.24 5.83 11.19
N HIS A 32 1.50 5.23 12.11
CA HIS A 32 0.64 5.96 13.03
C HIS A 32 0.56 5.26 14.38
N ALA A 33 0.58 6.03 15.48
CA ALA A 33 0.56 5.54 16.86
C ALA A 33 1.64 4.47 17.13
N GLN A 34 2.87 4.71 16.64
CA GLN A 34 4.03 3.82 16.76
C GLN A 34 3.84 2.42 16.13
N GLN A 35 2.96 2.31 15.17
CA GLN A 35 2.69 1.09 14.44
C GLN A 35 2.80 1.30 12.93
N LEU A 36 3.37 0.34 12.23
CA LEU A 36 3.22 0.22 10.78
C LEU A 36 1.85 -0.39 10.51
N LYS A 37 1.04 0.34 9.77
CA LYS A 37 -0.31 -0.09 9.39
C LYS A 37 -0.42 -0.24 7.88
N VAL A 38 -1.30 -1.12 7.44
CA VAL A 38 -1.67 -1.29 6.04
C VAL A 38 -3.15 -0.98 5.85
N LEU A 39 -3.47 -0.34 4.73
CA LEU A 39 -4.84 -0.06 4.35
C LEU A 39 -5.51 -1.32 3.81
N LEU A 40 -6.63 -1.67 4.39
CA LEU A 40 -7.48 -2.76 3.95
C LEU A 40 -8.85 -2.22 3.52
N ILE A 41 -9.45 -2.87 2.55
CA ILE A 41 -10.80 -2.61 2.06
C ILE A 41 -11.65 -3.87 2.23
N ARG A 42 -12.95 -3.71 2.48
CA ARG A 42 -13.90 -4.82 2.51
C ARG A 42 -14.98 -4.58 1.48
N TYR A 43 -15.06 -5.48 0.52
CA TYR A 43 -16.08 -5.43 -0.53
C TYR A 43 -17.44 -5.88 -0.02
N TYR A 44 -18.49 -5.39 -0.67
CA TYR A 44 -19.86 -5.80 -0.42
C TYR A 44 -20.01 -7.33 -0.43
N GLY A 45 -20.68 -7.85 0.59
CA GLY A 45 -20.95 -9.28 0.73
C GLY A 45 -19.74 -10.15 1.09
N HIS A 46 -18.55 -9.54 1.35
CA HIS A 46 -17.37 -10.28 1.77
C HIS A 46 -17.19 -10.22 3.30
N GLU A 47 -16.74 -11.33 3.87
CA GLU A 47 -16.34 -11.39 5.29
C GLU A 47 -14.88 -10.96 5.47
N ASN A 48 -14.01 -11.35 4.52
CA ASN A 48 -12.57 -11.09 4.58
C ASN A 48 -12.22 -9.73 3.98
N TRP A 49 -11.18 -9.14 4.52
CA TRP A 49 -10.56 -7.91 4.02
C TRP A 49 -9.65 -8.19 2.82
N SER A 50 -9.46 -7.19 2.00
CA SER A 50 -8.59 -7.21 0.82
C SER A 50 -7.65 -6.03 0.81
N LEU A 51 -6.59 -6.12 0.02
CA LEU A 51 -5.80 -4.96 -0.39
C LEU A 51 -6.56 -4.14 -1.45
N PRO A 52 -6.34 -2.82 -1.54
CA PRO A 52 -6.73 -2.05 -2.70
C PRO A 52 -6.08 -2.63 -3.96
N GLY A 53 -6.89 -2.92 -4.97
CA GLY A 53 -6.41 -3.53 -6.20
C GLY A 53 -7.32 -3.26 -7.39
N GLY A 54 -6.89 -3.67 -8.58
CA GLY A 54 -7.66 -3.47 -9.80
C GLY A 54 -6.97 -4.02 -11.04
N PHE A 55 -7.56 -3.75 -12.22
CA PHE A 55 -7.11 -4.29 -13.48
C PHE A 55 -6.43 -3.23 -14.35
N ILE A 56 -5.53 -3.67 -15.22
CA ILE A 56 -4.71 -2.84 -16.10
C ILE A 56 -5.48 -2.62 -17.41
N GLN A 57 -5.64 -1.38 -17.86
CA GLN A 57 -6.25 -1.08 -19.15
C GLN A 57 -5.30 -1.46 -20.30
N ARG A 58 -5.85 -1.78 -21.48
CA ARG A 58 -5.06 -2.27 -22.63
C ARG A 58 -4.01 -1.28 -23.13
N GLU A 59 -4.35 0.01 -23.13
CA GLU A 59 -3.50 1.08 -23.64
C GLU A 59 -2.80 1.86 -22.51
N GLU A 60 -2.57 1.21 -21.35
CA GLU A 60 -2.06 1.87 -20.16
C GLU A 60 -0.68 1.31 -19.74
N ALA A 61 0.25 2.19 -19.47
CA ALA A 61 1.53 1.80 -18.88
C ALA A 61 1.34 1.27 -17.46
N LEU A 62 2.07 0.20 -17.08
CA LEU A 62 1.92 -0.49 -15.81
C LEU A 62 1.99 0.44 -14.58
N THR A 63 2.94 1.38 -14.60
CA THR A 63 3.08 2.35 -13.51
C THR A 63 1.89 3.30 -13.44
N HIS A 64 1.35 3.74 -14.58
CA HIS A 64 0.16 4.58 -14.62
C HIS A 64 -1.07 3.83 -14.10
N ALA A 65 -1.22 2.54 -14.48
CA ALA A 65 -2.27 1.68 -13.95
C ALA A 65 -2.22 1.60 -12.41
N ALA A 66 -1.01 1.44 -11.84
CA ALA A 66 -0.85 1.36 -10.38
C ALA A 66 -1.28 2.66 -9.68
N TYR A 67 -0.87 3.82 -10.18
CA TYR A 67 -1.31 5.13 -9.64
C TYR A 67 -2.81 5.33 -9.79
N ARG A 68 -3.38 5.04 -10.97
CA ARG A 68 -4.82 5.14 -11.21
C ARG A 68 -5.61 4.23 -10.26
N ILE A 69 -5.23 2.96 -10.15
CA ILE A 69 -5.90 1.99 -9.29
C ILE A 69 -5.87 2.46 -7.82
N LEU A 70 -4.71 2.94 -7.36
CA LEU A 70 -4.59 3.46 -6.00
C LEU A 70 -5.52 4.68 -5.81
N ALA A 71 -5.50 5.64 -6.73
CA ALA A 71 -6.35 6.83 -6.67
C ALA A 71 -7.84 6.48 -6.73
N ASP A 72 -8.26 5.59 -7.65
CA ASP A 72 -9.65 5.15 -7.82
C ASP A 72 -10.20 4.46 -6.58
N LYS A 73 -9.37 3.70 -5.88
CA LYS A 73 -9.76 2.93 -4.69
C LYS A 73 -9.70 3.71 -3.39
N THR A 74 -8.84 4.71 -3.31
CA THR A 74 -8.49 5.34 -2.03
C THR A 74 -8.49 6.86 -2.07
N ASN A 75 -8.57 7.46 -3.26
CA ASN A 75 -8.32 8.89 -3.50
C ASN A 75 -6.92 9.39 -3.11
N ILE A 76 -5.95 8.47 -2.97
CA ILE A 76 -4.55 8.82 -2.70
C ILE A 76 -3.87 9.08 -4.05
N THR A 77 -3.46 10.33 -4.30
CA THR A 77 -2.82 10.76 -5.55
C THR A 77 -1.35 11.11 -5.40
N ASP A 78 -0.94 11.54 -4.20
CA ASP A 78 0.45 11.86 -3.88
C ASP A 78 1.01 10.80 -2.93
N SER A 79 1.67 9.80 -3.50
CA SER A 79 2.26 8.70 -2.76
C SER A 79 3.54 8.20 -3.42
N PHE A 80 4.46 7.72 -2.60
CA PHE A 80 5.55 6.90 -3.09
C PHE A 80 5.01 5.51 -3.44
N LEU A 81 5.04 5.13 -4.71
CA LEU A 81 4.51 3.87 -5.20
C LEU A 81 5.61 3.09 -5.93
N ARG A 82 5.81 1.82 -5.56
CA ARG A 82 6.85 0.98 -6.15
C ARG A 82 6.41 -0.45 -6.36
N GLN A 83 6.71 -0.99 -7.54
CA GLN A 83 6.57 -2.42 -7.84
C GLN A 83 7.60 -3.24 -7.06
N PHE A 84 7.23 -4.44 -6.60
CA PHE A 84 8.15 -5.29 -5.85
C PHE A 84 8.13 -6.77 -6.21
N TYR A 85 6.98 -7.34 -6.61
CA TYR A 85 6.88 -8.77 -6.90
C TYR A 85 5.68 -9.09 -7.81
N ALA A 86 5.66 -10.29 -8.41
CA ALA A 86 4.51 -10.84 -9.15
C ALA A 86 4.00 -12.09 -8.42
N PHE A 87 2.69 -12.16 -8.20
CA PHE A 87 2.00 -13.20 -7.44
C PHE A 87 1.11 -14.04 -8.37
N GLY A 88 1.08 -15.35 -8.15
CA GLY A 88 0.26 -16.24 -8.99
C GLY A 88 0.33 -17.71 -8.59
N ASP A 89 1.17 -18.08 -7.63
CA ASP A 89 1.42 -19.48 -7.26
C ASP A 89 0.48 -19.99 -6.16
N SER A 90 -0.25 -19.09 -5.50
CA SER A 90 -1.18 -19.43 -4.42
C SER A 90 -2.32 -20.32 -4.91
N SER A 91 -2.69 -21.31 -4.10
CA SER A 91 -3.86 -22.17 -4.36
C SER A 91 -5.15 -21.38 -4.48
N THR A 92 -5.30 -20.27 -3.74
CA THR A 92 -6.50 -19.41 -3.81
C THR A 92 -6.62 -18.72 -5.15
N ARG A 93 -5.48 -18.32 -5.78
CA ARG A 93 -5.47 -17.77 -7.15
C ARG A 93 -5.68 -18.82 -8.23
N LEU A 94 -5.50 -20.09 -7.92
CA LEU A 94 -5.75 -21.21 -8.84
C LEU A 94 -7.19 -21.73 -8.75
N ASN A 95 -7.93 -21.37 -7.70
CA ASN A 95 -9.29 -21.83 -7.46
C ASN A 95 -10.31 -20.97 -8.20
N ARG A 96 -10.64 -21.36 -9.43
CA ARG A 96 -11.60 -20.64 -10.28
C ARG A 96 -12.97 -20.47 -9.63
N ILE A 97 -13.46 -21.47 -8.94
CA ILE A 97 -14.79 -21.43 -8.29
C ILE A 97 -14.79 -20.34 -7.21
N GLU A 98 -13.79 -20.32 -6.36
CA GLU A 98 -13.65 -19.31 -5.31
C GLU A 98 -13.52 -17.89 -5.89
N ILE A 99 -12.77 -17.72 -6.98
CA ILE A 99 -12.62 -16.44 -7.68
C ILE A 99 -13.99 -15.95 -8.17
N GLN A 100 -14.73 -16.81 -8.86
CA GLN A 100 -16.06 -16.47 -9.39
C GLN A 100 -17.07 -16.16 -8.28
N GLU A 101 -17.09 -16.96 -7.22
CA GLU A 101 -17.96 -16.73 -6.06
C GLU A 101 -17.68 -15.40 -5.38
N ASN A 102 -16.40 -15.04 -5.22
CA ASN A 102 -16.02 -13.77 -4.63
C ASN A 102 -16.45 -12.58 -5.49
N HIS A 103 -16.24 -12.63 -6.80
CA HIS A 103 -16.77 -11.60 -7.70
C HIS A 103 -18.29 -11.50 -7.63
N ASN A 104 -19.00 -12.64 -7.65
CA ASN A 104 -20.45 -12.68 -7.61
C ASN A 104 -21.02 -12.09 -6.30
N LYS A 105 -20.36 -12.29 -5.16
CA LYS A 105 -20.73 -11.64 -3.89
C LYS A 105 -20.71 -10.12 -4.02
N ALA A 106 -19.64 -9.55 -4.57
CA ALA A 106 -19.54 -8.12 -4.75
C ALA A 106 -20.55 -7.56 -5.77
N TYR A 107 -20.72 -8.26 -6.89
CA TYR A 107 -21.61 -7.83 -7.99
C TYR A 107 -23.09 -8.05 -7.69
N ALA A 108 -23.43 -8.85 -6.69
CA ALA A 108 -24.81 -8.96 -6.19
C ALA A 108 -25.39 -7.60 -5.77
N LYS A 109 -24.54 -6.63 -5.40
CA LYS A 109 -24.97 -5.24 -5.10
C LYS A 109 -25.65 -4.53 -6.28
N VAL A 110 -25.36 -4.97 -7.51
CA VAL A 110 -25.97 -4.47 -8.75
C VAL A 110 -26.84 -5.53 -9.44
N ASN A 111 -27.20 -6.61 -8.73
CA ASN A 111 -27.96 -7.74 -9.24
C ASN A 111 -27.30 -8.44 -10.45
N MET A 112 -25.97 -8.47 -10.50
CA MET A 112 -25.20 -9.16 -11.54
C MET A 112 -24.46 -10.37 -10.98
N ALA A 113 -24.21 -11.34 -11.86
CA ALA A 113 -23.34 -12.47 -11.61
C ALA A 113 -22.54 -12.81 -12.87
N LEU A 114 -21.30 -13.24 -12.70
CA LEU A 114 -20.44 -13.67 -13.82
C LEU A 114 -20.89 -15.02 -14.34
N THR A 115 -20.95 -15.16 -15.66
CA THR A 115 -21.12 -16.46 -16.32
C THR A 115 -19.81 -17.27 -16.22
N ASP A 116 -19.91 -18.59 -16.45
CA ASP A 116 -18.75 -19.47 -16.35
C ASP A 116 -17.65 -19.16 -17.37
N ASP A 117 -17.97 -18.59 -18.50
CA ASP A 117 -17.04 -18.19 -19.55
C ASP A 117 -16.50 -16.75 -19.39
N HIS A 118 -17.00 -16.00 -18.41
CA HIS A 118 -16.56 -14.62 -18.20
C HIS A 118 -15.08 -14.57 -17.76
N SER A 119 -14.30 -13.71 -18.40
CA SER A 119 -12.84 -13.64 -18.17
C SER A 119 -12.46 -13.21 -16.75
N LEU A 120 -13.30 -12.44 -16.04
CA LEU A 120 -13.11 -12.11 -14.61
C LEU A 120 -13.23 -13.34 -13.69
N ALA A 121 -13.89 -14.41 -14.10
CA ALA A 121 -14.01 -15.65 -13.33
C ALA A 121 -12.74 -16.52 -13.41
N ASN A 122 -11.76 -16.15 -14.20
CA ASN A 122 -10.55 -16.93 -14.41
C ASN A 122 -9.39 -16.49 -13.52
N ARG A 123 -8.36 -17.35 -13.46
CA ARG A 123 -7.10 -17.08 -12.76
C ARG A 123 -6.51 -15.74 -13.18
N THR A 124 -6.03 -14.98 -12.20
CA THR A 124 -5.37 -13.70 -12.41
C THR A 124 -3.99 -13.70 -11.74
N LEU A 125 -2.96 -13.26 -12.47
CA LEU A 125 -1.66 -12.93 -11.90
C LEU A 125 -1.72 -11.50 -11.36
N SER A 126 -1.20 -11.27 -10.17
CA SER A 126 -1.14 -9.93 -9.59
C SER A 126 0.27 -9.40 -9.56
N ILE A 127 0.40 -8.13 -9.94
CA ILE A 127 1.64 -7.38 -9.80
C ILE A 127 1.54 -6.56 -8.51
N GLY A 128 2.38 -6.91 -7.53
CA GLY A 128 2.39 -6.27 -6.23
C GLY A 128 3.10 -4.91 -6.28
N TYR A 129 2.40 -3.90 -5.81
CA TYR A 129 2.95 -2.59 -5.51
C TYR A 129 2.85 -2.30 -4.02
N TYR A 130 3.81 -1.56 -3.47
CA TYR A 130 3.63 -0.94 -2.17
C TYR A 130 3.63 0.58 -2.29
N ALA A 131 2.82 1.21 -1.48
CA ALA A 131 2.75 2.66 -1.33
C ALA A 131 3.06 3.07 0.10
N LEU A 132 3.66 4.25 0.26
CA LEU A 132 3.90 4.87 1.56
C LEU A 132 3.17 6.19 1.58
N VAL A 133 2.37 6.40 2.63
CA VAL A 133 1.54 7.59 2.77
C VAL A 133 1.61 8.16 4.18
N ASP A 134 1.44 9.45 4.28
CA ASP A 134 1.25 10.12 5.56
C ASP A 134 -0.19 9.90 6.04
N TYR A 135 -0.36 9.26 7.19
CA TYR A 135 -1.66 8.96 7.77
C TYR A 135 -2.54 10.20 7.97
N GLU A 136 -1.93 11.32 8.37
CA GLU A 136 -2.63 12.56 8.69
C GLU A 136 -3.22 13.26 7.44
N HIS A 137 -2.64 13.00 6.26
CA HIS A 137 -3.01 13.65 5.00
C HIS A 137 -3.82 12.76 4.06
N VAL A 138 -4.13 11.52 4.46
CA VAL A 138 -4.93 10.60 3.64
C VAL A 138 -6.41 10.75 3.94
N THR A 139 -7.17 11.13 2.92
CA THR A 139 -8.64 11.09 2.93
C THR A 139 -9.11 10.01 1.98
N ILE A 140 -9.75 8.97 2.50
CA ILE A 140 -10.25 7.86 1.69
C ILE A 140 -11.67 8.19 1.25
N THR A 141 -11.91 8.15 -0.07
CA THR A 141 -13.25 8.27 -0.63
C THR A 141 -13.79 6.87 -0.92
N PRO A 142 -14.96 6.50 -0.37
CA PRO A 142 -15.54 5.19 -0.60
C PRO A 142 -15.84 4.93 -2.07
N GLU A 143 -15.45 3.74 -2.56
CA GLU A 143 -15.88 3.21 -3.86
C GLU A 143 -17.22 2.50 -3.70
N PHE A 144 -18.03 2.45 -4.77
CA PHE A 144 -19.39 1.89 -4.70
C PHE A 144 -19.45 0.45 -4.19
N LEU A 145 -18.52 -0.42 -4.62
CA LEU A 145 -18.46 -1.83 -4.18
C LEU A 145 -17.76 -2.02 -2.83
N VAL A 146 -17.15 -1.00 -2.25
CA VAL A 146 -16.46 -1.10 -0.96
C VAL A 146 -17.40 -0.66 0.15
N GLU A 147 -17.52 -1.46 1.19
CA GLU A 147 -18.32 -1.17 2.37
C GLU A 147 -17.53 -0.49 3.46
N GLU A 148 -16.30 -0.94 3.67
CA GLU A 148 -15.47 -0.46 4.78
C GLU A 148 -14.00 -0.33 4.38
N TYR A 149 -13.33 0.59 5.07
CA TYR A 149 -11.88 0.80 5.04
C TYR A 149 -11.32 0.67 6.45
N CYS A 150 -10.16 0.06 6.57
CA CYS A 150 -9.49 -0.13 7.85
C CYS A 150 -7.97 0.05 7.72
N TRP A 151 -7.38 0.83 8.63
CA TRP A 151 -5.95 0.83 8.85
C TRP A 151 -5.59 -0.23 9.88
N CYS A 152 -5.13 -1.38 9.44
CA CYS A 152 -4.79 -2.53 10.29
C CYS A 152 -3.28 -2.56 10.59
N ALA A 153 -2.92 -2.83 11.84
CA ALA A 153 -1.51 -3.02 12.20
C ALA A 153 -0.95 -4.26 11.49
N VAL A 154 0.22 -4.13 10.83
CA VAL A 154 0.86 -5.26 10.10
C VAL A 154 1.12 -6.44 11.03
N SER A 155 1.39 -6.19 12.32
CA SER A 155 1.61 -7.24 13.33
C SER A 155 0.34 -7.99 13.77
N ALA A 156 -0.85 -7.54 13.38
CA ALA A 156 -2.15 -8.07 13.80
C ALA A 156 -3.11 -8.22 12.63
N LEU A 157 -2.61 -8.58 11.46
CA LEU A 157 -3.43 -8.78 10.26
C LEU A 157 -4.39 -9.95 10.44
N PRO A 158 -5.67 -9.78 10.10
CA PRO A 158 -6.60 -10.90 9.98
C PRO A 158 -6.25 -11.76 8.76
N GLN A 159 -6.98 -12.86 8.56
CA GLN A 159 -6.98 -13.57 7.29
C GLN A 159 -7.57 -12.67 6.22
N LEU A 160 -6.79 -12.38 5.18
CA LEU A 160 -7.20 -11.58 4.03
C LEU A 160 -7.72 -12.49 2.90
N GLN A 161 -8.38 -11.86 1.93
CA GLN A 161 -8.84 -12.51 0.72
C GLN A 161 -7.63 -12.95 -0.13
N TYR A 162 -7.77 -14.06 -0.85
CA TYR A 162 -6.73 -14.63 -1.72
C TYR A 162 -5.39 -14.83 -0.99
N ASP A 163 -4.31 -14.37 -1.61
CA ASP A 163 -2.95 -14.39 -1.08
C ASP A 163 -2.49 -13.01 -0.55
N HIS A 164 -3.44 -12.15 -0.18
CA HIS A 164 -3.12 -10.78 0.22
C HIS A 164 -2.27 -10.70 1.50
N ASN A 165 -2.34 -11.69 2.40
CA ASN A 165 -1.40 -11.77 3.53
C ASN A 165 0.04 -11.94 3.01
N GLU A 166 0.27 -12.82 2.03
CA GLU A 166 1.59 -13.02 1.42
C GLU A 166 2.10 -11.73 0.74
N ILE A 167 1.19 -10.99 0.07
CA ILE A 167 1.54 -9.71 -0.55
C ILE A 167 2.02 -8.71 0.51
N VAL A 168 1.32 -8.57 1.63
CA VAL A 168 1.73 -7.67 2.73
C VAL A 168 3.07 -8.11 3.33
N ASP A 169 3.25 -9.41 3.59
CA ASP A 169 4.48 -9.94 4.16
C ASP A 169 5.70 -9.68 3.28
N LYS A 170 5.57 -9.93 1.97
CA LYS A 170 6.65 -9.64 1.00
C LYS A 170 6.92 -8.14 0.85
N ALA A 171 5.88 -7.31 0.79
CA ALA A 171 6.02 -5.86 0.75
C ALA A 171 6.75 -5.34 1.99
N HIS A 172 6.37 -5.80 3.19
CA HIS A 172 7.03 -5.44 4.44
C HIS A 172 8.50 -5.92 4.46
N ALA A 173 8.79 -7.13 3.96
CA ALA A 173 10.17 -7.61 3.84
C ALA A 173 11.02 -6.71 2.92
N VAL A 174 10.46 -6.25 1.80
CA VAL A 174 11.13 -5.30 0.89
C VAL A 174 11.38 -3.96 1.58
N LEU A 175 10.39 -3.42 2.32
CA LEU A 175 10.56 -2.18 3.10
C LEU A 175 11.70 -2.30 4.10
N ARG A 176 11.81 -3.42 4.82
CA ARG A 176 12.89 -3.69 5.77
C ARG A 176 14.27 -3.67 5.10
N LEU A 177 14.40 -4.33 3.94
CA LEU A 177 15.65 -4.36 3.18
C LEU A 177 16.07 -2.97 2.68
N GLN A 178 15.11 -2.15 2.31
CA GLN A 178 15.34 -0.83 1.72
C GLN A 178 15.40 0.32 2.75
N ALA A 179 15.12 0.06 4.02
CA ALA A 179 14.97 1.09 5.05
C ALA A 179 16.16 2.06 5.17
N TYR A 180 17.40 1.57 4.91
CA TYR A 180 18.61 2.40 4.92
C TYR A 180 19.11 2.81 3.54
N GLN A 181 18.58 2.22 2.48
CA GLN A 181 19.05 2.46 1.11
C GLN A 181 18.25 3.57 0.41
N GLN A 182 17.01 3.78 0.86
CA GLN A 182 16.09 4.73 0.25
C GLN A 182 15.44 5.60 1.33
N PRO A 183 15.03 6.83 1.00
CA PRO A 183 14.39 7.74 1.94
C PRO A 183 12.94 7.32 2.26
N ILE A 184 12.70 6.02 2.50
CA ILE A 184 11.39 5.45 2.81
C ILE A 184 10.77 6.16 4.03
N ALA A 185 11.58 6.39 5.06
CA ALA A 185 11.16 7.06 6.27
C ALA A 185 10.67 8.51 6.03
N ARG A 186 11.10 9.16 4.93
CA ARG A 186 10.64 10.51 4.55
C ARG A 186 9.14 10.58 4.27
N GLN A 187 8.57 9.49 3.78
CA GLN A 187 7.14 9.40 3.46
C GLN A 187 6.27 9.08 4.70
N LEU A 188 6.92 8.69 5.80
CA LEU A 188 6.26 8.19 7.00
C LEU A 188 6.43 9.10 8.23
N LEU A 189 7.24 10.15 8.12
CA LEU A 189 7.46 11.15 9.17
C LEU A 189 7.25 12.56 8.62
N PRO A 190 6.87 13.51 9.50
CA PRO A 190 6.80 14.92 9.11
C PRO A 190 8.18 15.42 8.67
N PRO A 191 8.26 16.55 7.92
CA PRO A 191 9.52 17.10 7.41
C PRO A 191 10.58 17.34 8.48
N LYS A 192 10.14 17.78 9.67
CA LYS A 192 11.00 17.98 10.85
C LYS A 192 10.59 17.04 11.97
N PHE A 193 11.52 16.24 12.44
CA PHE A 193 11.30 15.23 13.47
C PHE A 193 12.42 15.21 14.52
N THR A 194 12.17 14.56 15.64
CA THR A 194 13.16 14.32 16.69
C THR A 194 13.84 12.97 16.51
N LEU A 195 15.02 12.79 17.14
CA LEU A 195 15.70 11.49 17.10
C LEU A 195 14.87 10.34 17.68
N PRO A 196 14.11 10.51 18.79
CA PRO A 196 13.21 9.46 19.26
C PRO A 196 12.15 9.04 18.24
N GLU A 197 11.57 9.98 17.48
CA GLU A 197 10.52 9.68 16.48
C GLU A 197 11.06 8.82 15.34
N ILE A 198 12.19 9.20 14.73
CA ILE A 198 12.79 8.40 13.67
C ILE A 198 13.34 7.08 14.19
N HIS A 199 13.83 7.02 15.43
CA HIS A 199 14.29 5.79 16.06
C HIS A 199 13.13 4.79 16.20
N ALA A 200 11.99 5.23 16.76
CA ALA A 200 10.79 4.41 16.91
C ALA A 200 10.23 3.92 15.55
N LEU A 201 10.24 4.78 14.52
CA LEU A 201 9.87 4.37 13.17
C LEU A 201 10.76 3.24 12.65
N TYR A 202 12.10 3.38 12.77
CA TYR A 202 13.01 2.34 12.28
C TYR A 202 12.92 1.04 13.10
N GLU A 203 12.72 1.09 14.41
CA GLU A 203 12.45 -0.10 15.22
C GLU A 203 11.18 -0.82 14.73
N THR A 204 10.14 -0.06 14.41
CA THR A 204 8.88 -0.60 13.86
C THR A 204 9.08 -1.20 12.47
N LEU A 205 9.72 -0.46 11.54
CA LEU A 205 9.98 -0.93 10.18
C LEU A 205 10.83 -2.20 10.16
N LEU A 206 11.87 -2.25 10.98
CA LEU A 206 12.81 -3.36 11.03
C LEU A 206 12.33 -4.50 11.93
N SER A 207 11.27 -4.31 12.71
CA SER A 207 10.76 -5.24 13.72
C SER A 207 11.83 -5.70 14.70
N GLN A 208 12.70 -4.78 15.13
CA GLN A 208 13.79 -5.06 16.06
C GLN A 208 14.15 -3.82 16.90
N SER A 209 14.66 -4.05 18.10
CA SER A 209 15.20 -2.97 18.93
C SER A 209 16.56 -2.50 18.42
N LEU A 210 16.78 -1.19 18.46
CA LEU A 210 18.00 -0.55 17.97
C LEU A 210 18.71 0.21 19.09
N ASP A 211 20.03 0.07 19.17
CA ASP A 211 20.84 0.90 20.05
C ASP A 211 20.82 2.38 19.56
N ARG A 212 20.32 3.28 20.39
CA ARG A 212 20.10 4.70 20.03
C ARG A 212 21.36 5.42 19.58
N ARG A 213 22.50 5.14 20.22
CA ARG A 213 23.77 5.81 19.90
C ARG A 213 24.31 5.36 18.56
N ASN A 214 24.33 4.06 18.32
CA ASN A 214 24.80 3.49 17.07
C ASN A 214 23.86 3.84 15.91
N PHE A 215 22.54 3.81 16.14
CA PHE A 215 21.54 4.21 15.17
C PHE A 215 21.73 5.66 14.70
N ARG A 216 21.83 6.62 15.65
CA ARG A 216 22.10 8.03 15.32
C ARG A 216 23.39 8.19 14.51
N LYS A 217 24.49 7.56 14.96
CA LYS A 217 25.77 7.59 14.27
C LYS A 217 25.66 7.06 12.84
N ARG A 218 24.93 5.97 12.65
CA ARG A 218 24.70 5.37 11.33
C ARG A 218 23.92 6.27 10.40
N LEU A 219 22.80 6.85 10.84
CA LEU A 219 22.00 7.75 9.99
C LEU A 219 22.79 9.00 9.55
N LEU A 220 23.55 9.60 10.46
CA LEU A 220 24.40 10.74 10.15
C LEU A 220 25.55 10.36 9.21
N SER A 221 26.22 9.23 9.42
CA SER A 221 27.33 8.77 8.57
C SER A 221 26.90 8.39 7.16
N LEU A 222 25.65 7.90 7.01
CA LEU A 222 25.06 7.62 5.70
C LEU A 222 24.48 8.88 5.03
N GLY A 223 24.50 10.03 5.71
CA GLY A 223 23.93 11.26 5.20
C GLY A 223 22.41 11.20 5.01
N ILE A 224 21.70 10.31 5.73
CA ILE A 224 20.23 10.16 5.63
C ILE A 224 19.52 11.33 6.30
N ILE A 225 20.05 11.81 7.43
CA ILE A 225 19.49 12.92 8.21
C ILE A 225 20.51 14.02 8.47
N ILE A 226 20.02 15.24 8.66
CA ILE A 226 20.78 16.41 9.07
C ILE A 226 20.20 16.92 10.39
N GLN A 227 21.05 17.23 11.37
CA GLN A 227 20.62 17.87 12.60
C GLN A 227 20.44 19.37 12.35
N LEU A 228 19.33 19.93 12.81
CA LEU A 228 19.02 21.35 12.75
C LEU A 228 19.45 22.05 14.05
N ASP A 229 19.72 23.36 13.99
CA ASP A 229 19.91 24.20 15.18
C ASP A 229 18.58 24.59 15.86
N GLU A 230 17.54 23.84 15.58
CA GLU A 230 16.19 24.01 16.11
C GLU A 230 15.89 22.91 17.15
N GLN A 231 15.11 23.28 18.16
CA GLN A 231 14.65 22.35 19.19
C GLN A 231 13.12 22.37 19.27
N ARG A 232 12.52 21.20 19.55
CA ARG A 232 11.07 21.10 19.80
C ARG A 232 10.81 21.32 21.28
N ASN A 233 10.06 22.37 21.62
CA ASN A 233 9.63 22.57 23.00
C ASN A 233 8.58 21.52 23.40
N ILE A 234 8.91 20.67 24.35
CA ILE A 234 8.03 19.60 24.88
C ILE A 234 7.73 19.78 26.38
N GLY A 235 7.82 21.02 26.88
CA GLY A 235 7.53 21.36 28.29
C GLY A 235 8.80 21.43 29.16
N PRO A 236 8.72 21.06 30.46
CA PRO A 236 9.79 21.33 31.44
C PRO A 236 11.07 20.50 31.27
N HIS A 237 11.10 19.57 30.33
CA HIS A 237 12.27 18.75 30.03
C HIS A 237 13.17 19.40 28.99
N ARG A 238 14.44 18.95 28.90
CA ARG A 238 15.37 19.40 27.88
C ARG A 238 14.79 19.17 26.48
N SER A 239 14.59 20.23 25.72
CA SER A 239 14.05 20.20 24.37
C SER A 239 14.97 19.42 23.41
N PRO A 240 14.48 18.39 22.72
CA PRO A 240 15.27 17.63 21.77
C PRO A 240 15.57 18.46 20.51
N TYR A 241 16.74 18.26 19.92
CA TYR A 241 17.05 18.80 18.60
C TYR A 241 16.13 18.19 17.54
N LEU A 242 15.79 19.01 16.55
CA LEU A 242 15.11 18.60 15.35
C LEU A 242 16.11 18.11 14.30
N TYR A 243 15.63 17.23 13.48
CA TYR A 243 16.32 16.66 12.33
C TYR A 243 15.41 16.77 11.11
N GLU A 244 16.01 16.79 9.93
CA GLU A 244 15.33 16.63 8.65
C GLU A 244 16.03 15.57 7.81
N PHE A 245 15.32 15.03 6.80
CA PHE A 245 15.95 14.15 5.84
C PHE A 245 16.84 14.96 4.89
N SER A 246 18.06 14.50 4.69
CA SER A 246 18.96 15.04 3.67
C SER A 246 18.28 15.02 2.31
N ILE A 247 18.39 16.08 1.54
CA ILE A 247 18.02 16.08 0.12
C ILE A 247 19.05 15.20 -0.57
N ALA A 248 18.69 13.94 -0.87
CA ALA A 248 19.57 13.13 -1.71
C ALA A 248 19.78 13.87 -3.04
N PRO A 249 21.01 13.97 -3.56
CA PRO A 249 21.20 14.47 -4.91
C PRO A 249 20.34 13.59 -5.83
N ALA A 250 19.49 14.25 -6.63
CA ALA A 250 18.66 13.57 -7.62
C ALA A 250 19.56 12.57 -8.35
N GLU A 251 19.18 11.28 -8.37
CA GLU A 251 19.89 10.29 -9.18
C GLU A 251 19.99 10.87 -10.58
N LYS A 252 21.23 11.18 -11.00
CA LYS A 252 21.47 11.56 -12.39
C LYS A 252 21.06 10.35 -13.19
N GLY A 253 19.94 10.48 -13.91
CA GLY A 253 19.45 9.47 -14.81
C GLY A 253 20.61 9.00 -15.68
N SER A 254 20.99 7.76 -15.50
CA SER A 254 21.77 7.04 -16.50
C SER A 254 20.85 6.83 -17.68
N GLY A 255 21.14 7.58 -18.76
CA GLY A 255 20.50 7.49 -20.06
C GLY A 255 20.63 6.12 -20.72
#